data_3bdaaf29cdd73bda2582d44220eb6d88
#
_entry.id   3bdaaf29cdd73bda2582d44220eb6d88
#
_cell.length_a   1.000
_cell.length_b   1.000
_cell.length_c   1.000
_cell.angle_alpha   90.00
_cell.angle_beta   90.00
_cell.angle_gamma   90.00
#
_symmetry.space_group_name_H-M   'P 1'
#
loop_
_entity.id
_entity.type
_entity.pdbx_description
1 polymer ?
#
loop_
_entity_poly.entity_id
_entity_poly.type
_entity_poly.pdbx_seq_one_letter_code
_entity_poly.pdbx_strand_id
1 'polypeptide(L)'
;MSSKIDEAVERLTGDHEHEGHGHRENVRSVAGVYDINDLENEGTDLEVAVETQATGWKINKSSTTVDDPSILKLHLTKPPVRRIDLHFPLGAEVTARNLRGVTIKDALDAIHRAYKKRSDDELDKPYLAGFEWDKEESWTRLVVHLQSQPATSVGFGGGGRKVRRNREEE
;
A
#
# COMPACT_ATOMS: atom_id res chain seq x y z
N MET A 1 -51.66 -22.98 -11.91
CA MET A 1 -51.53 -21.92 -10.91
C MET A 1 -50.24 -22.00 -10.13
N SER A 2 -49.97 -23.14 -9.61
CA SER A 2 -48.72 -23.26 -8.82
C SER A 2 -47.49 -23.08 -9.68
N SER A 3 -47.57 -23.42 -10.96
CA SER A 3 -46.40 -23.25 -11.81
C SER A 3 -46.01 -21.78 -12.01
N LYS A 4 -46.99 -20.91 -11.97
CA LYS A 4 -46.69 -19.49 -12.12
C LYS A 4 -45.95 -18.95 -10.94
N ILE A 5 -46.27 -19.43 -9.78
CA ILE A 5 -45.59 -19.00 -8.56
C ILE A 5 -44.16 -19.47 -8.58
N ASP A 6 -43.96 -20.67 -9.03
CA ASP A 6 -42.59 -21.21 -9.08
C ASP A 6 -41.73 -20.42 -10.02
N GLU A 7 -42.26 -20.04 -11.15
CA GLU A 7 -41.50 -19.27 -12.09
C GLU A 7 -41.11 -17.91 -11.54
N ALA A 8 -42.03 -17.32 -10.81
CA ALA A 8 -41.72 -16.00 -10.25
C ALA A 8 -40.56 -16.07 -9.26
N VAL A 9 -40.57 -17.13 -8.47
CA VAL A 9 -39.50 -17.28 -7.48
C VAL A 9 -38.17 -17.46 -8.15
N GLU A 10 -38.14 -18.27 -9.18
CA GLU A 10 -36.89 -18.49 -9.87
C GLU A 10 -36.30 -17.24 -10.49
N ARG A 11 -37.18 -16.46 -11.09
CA ARG A 11 -36.69 -15.23 -11.73
C ARG A 11 -36.13 -14.26 -10.73
N LEU A 12 -36.75 -14.17 -9.57
CA LEU A 12 -36.26 -13.23 -8.57
C LEU A 12 -34.88 -13.60 -8.07
N THR A 13 -34.66 -14.87 -7.80
CA THR A 13 -33.38 -15.27 -7.29
C THR A 13 -32.31 -15.12 -8.34
N GLY A 14 -32.64 -15.49 -9.57
CA GLY A 14 -31.65 -15.38 -10.62
C GLY A 14 -31.23 -13.96 -10.88
N ASP A 15 -32.17 -13.06 -10.97
CA ASP A 15 -31.83 -11.69 -11.22
C ASP A 15 -30.98 -11.12 -10.13
N HIS A 16 -31.31 -11.47 -8.93
CA HIS A 16 -30.68 -10.90 -7.78
C HIS A 16 -29.18 -11.18 -7.78
N GLU A 17 -28.83 -12.41 -8.01
CA GLU A 17 -27.44 -12.79 -7.95
C GLU A 17 -26.66 -12.26 -9.13
N HIS A 18 -27.28 -12.27 -10.26
CA HIS A 18 -26.58 -11.96 -11.48
C HIS A 18 -26.12 -10.53 -11.52
N GLU A 19 -26.94 -9.65 -11.08
CA GLU A 19 -26.63 -8.24 -11.20
C GLU A 19 -25.56 -7.76 -10.27
N GLY A 20 -25.47 -8.38 -9.13
CA GLY A 20 -24.62 -7.85 -8.11
C GLY A 20 -23.15 -7.91 -8.41
N HIS A 21 -22.71 -8.97 -8.99
CA HIS A 21 -21.29 -9.23 -9.06
C HIS A 21 -20.62 -8.81 -10.35
N GLY A 22 -21.08 -9.32 -11.46
CA GLY A 22 -20.36 -9.08 -12.68
C GLY A 22 -20.30 -7.63 -13.07
N HIS A 23 -21.33 -6.93 -12.73
CA HIS A 23 -21.44 -5.57 -13.19
C HIS A 23 -20.41 -4.64 -12.61
N ARG A 24 -20.18 -4.74 -11.31
CA ARG A 24 -19.29 -3.80 -10.66
C ARG A 24 -17.83 -3.97 -11.06
N GLU A 25 -17.42 -5.20 -11.25
CA GLU A 25 -16.04 -5.44 -11.55
C GLU A 25 -15.64 -4.92 -12.90
N ASN A 26 -16.50 -5.09 -13.86
CA ASN A 26 -16.17 -4.70 -15.22
C ASN A 26 -16.02 -3.21 -15.37
N VAL A 27 -16.84 -2.45 -14.66
CA VAL A 27 -16.83 -1.02 -14.81
C VAL A 27 -15.58 -0.39 -14.24
N ARG A 28 -15.00 -1.03 -13.24
CA ARG A 28 -13.92 -0.40 -12.51
C ARG A 28 -12.54 -0.82 -12.93
N SER A 29 -12.40 -1.79 -13.80
CA SER A 29 -11.06 -2.23 -14.10
C SER A 29 -10.37 -1.30 -15.07
N VAL A 30 -9.08 -1.13 -14.87
CA VAL A 30 -8.21 -0.32 -15.70
C VAL A 30 -7.11 -1.24 -16.19
N ALA A 31 -6.80 -1.16 -17.48
CA ALA A 31 -5.81 -2.03 -18.09
C ALA A 31 -4.48 -1.88 -17.37
N GLY A 32 -3.85 -3.00 -17.05
CA GLY A 32 -2.55 -3.00 -16.39
C GLY A 32 -2.59 -2.81 -14.90
N VAL A 33 -3.77 -2.66 -14.32
CA VAL A 33 -3.94 -2.53 -12.88
C VAL A 33 -4.76 -3.71 -12.39
N TYR A 34 -4.30 -4.36 -11.33
CA TYR A 34 -4.83 -5.65 -10.92
C TYR A 34 -5.52 -5.59 -9.59
N ASP A 35 -6.39 -6.55 -9.37
CA ASP A 35 -6.92 -6.84 -8.06
C ASP A 35 -5.89 -7.71 -7.35
N ILE A 36 -5.53 -7.36 -6.13
CA ILE A 36 -4.47 -8.09 -5.45
C ILE A 36 -4.88 -9.53 -5.16
N ASN A 37 -6.17 -9.79 -5.02
CA ASN A 37 -6.65 -11.16 -4.84
C ASN A 37 -6.44 -11.99 -6.09
N ASP A 38 -6.57 -11.39 -7.27
CA ASP A 38 -6.28 -12.10 -8.51
C ASP A 38 -4.82 -12.45 -8.60
N LEU A 39 -3.95 -11.56 -8.18
CA LEU A 39 -2.51 -11.84 -8.19
C LEU A 39 -2.17 -12.97 -7.23
N GLU A 40 -2.83 -13.01 -6.10
CA GLU A 40 -2.64 -14.11 -5.16
C GLU A 40 -3.07 -15.42 -5.77
N ASN A 41 -4.24 -15.44 -6.41
CA ASN A 41 -4.75 -16.66 -7.04
C ASN A 41 -3.84 -17.15 -8.15
N GLU A 42 -3.20 -16.23 -8.85
CA GLU A 42 -2.29 -16.59 -9.95
C GLU A 42 -0.88 -16.87 -9.49
N GLY A 43 -0.57 -16.55 -8.23
CA GLY A 43 0.77 -16.73 -7.73
C GLY A 43 1.76 -15.71 -8.25
N THR A 44 1.30 -14.51 -8.59
CA THR A 44 2.16 -13.46 -9.13
C THR A 44 2.77 -12.67 -7.98
N ASP A 45 4.10 -12.65 -7.93
CA ASP A 45 4.81 -11.91 -6.89
C ASP A 45 4.69 -10.41 -7.09
N LEU A 46 4.69 -9.68 -5.98
CA LEU A 46 4.72 -8.23 -5.98
C LEU A 46 6.13 -7.73 -5.70
N GLU A 47 6.48 -6.62 -6.33
CA GLU A 47 7.69 -5.88 -5.99
C GLU A 47 7.29 -4.53 -5.44
N VAL A 48 7.88 -4.15 -4.32
CA VAL A 48 7.61 -2.85 -3.70
C VAL A 48 8.61 -1.84 -4.26
N ALA A 49 8.13 -0.63 -4.54
CA ALA A 49 9.00 0.43 -5.05
C ALA A 49 10.13 0.70 -4.07
N VAL A 50 11.36 0.63 -4.56
CA VAL A 50 12.53 0.83 -3.69
C VAL A 50 12.60 2.25 -3.15
N GLU A 51 11.99 3.18 -3.85
CA GLU A 51 11.99 4.59 -3.42
C GLU A 51 11.33 4.77 -2.06
N THR A 52 10.49 3.83 -1.63
CA THR A 52 9.84 3.95 -0.34
C THR A 52 10.78 3.73 0.83
N GLN A 53 11.99 3.26 0.56
CA GLN A 53 12.95 2.97 1.63
C GLN A 53 13.78 4.18 2.04
N ALA A 54 13.66 5.30 1.33
CA ALA A 54 14.49 6.45 1.60
C ALA A 54 13.72 7.75 1.41
N THR A 55 12.57 7.85 2.07
CA THR A 55 11.69 9.01 1.88
C THR A 55 11.95 10.16 2.84
N GLY A 56 12.57 9.89 3.99
CA GLY A 56 12.73 10.89 5.02
C GLY A 56 11.42 11.39 5.62
N TRP A 57 10.34 10.64 5.47
CA TRP A 57 9.00 11.10 5.77
C TRP A 57 8.52 10.65 7.15
N LYS A 58 7.89 11.59 7.88
CA LYS A 58 7.21 11.28 9.13
C LYS A 58 5.75 10.96 8.87
N ILE A 59 5.25 9.93 9.54
CA ILE A 59 3.90 9.44 9.25
C ILE A 59 2.80 10.39 9.68
N ASN A 60 3.09 11.35 10.56
CA ASN A 60 2.09 12.34 10.97
C ASN A 60 2.18 13.64 10.16
N LYS A 61 2.98 13.66 9.10
CA LYS A 61 3.09 14.85 8.25
C LYS A 61 2.53 14.56 6.87
N SER A 62 2.24 15.63 6.14
CA SER A 62 1.72 15.48 4.79
C SER A 62 2.68 14.68 3.91
N SER A 63 2.13 13.91 2.97
CA SER A 63 2.96 13.15 2.04
C SER A 63 3.87 14.05 1.23
N THR A 64 3.51 15.31 1.05
CA THR A 64 4.33 16.22 0.25
C THR A 64 5.62 16.63 0.93
N THR A 65 5.82 16.25 2.19
CA THR A 65 7.04 16.59 2.91
C THR A 65 8.15 15.56 2.72
N VAL A 66 7.96 14.57 1.86
CA VAL A 66 9.05 13.63 1.55
C VAL A 66 10.23 14.39 0.94
N ASP A 67 11.42 13.80 1.07
CA ASP A 67 12.62 14.43 0.56
C ASP A 67 12.57 14.68 -0.95
N ASP A 68 12.02 13.73 -1.69
CA ASP A 68 11.92 13.80 -3.15
C ASP A 68 10.49 13.61 -3.58
N PRO A 69 9.74 14.71 -3.77
CA PRO A 69 8.33 14.56 -4.13
C PRO A 69 8.08 13.92 -5.49
N SER A 70 9.09 13.80 -6.34
CA SER A 70 8.87 13.17 -7.63
C SER A 70 8.51 11.70 -7.51
N ILE A 71 8.83 11.06 -6.39
CA ILE A 71 8.49 9.65 -6.23
C ILE A 71 7.01 9.43 -5.96
N LEU A 72 6.28 10.48 -5.58
CA LEU A 72 4.90 10.31 -5.13
C LEU A 72 3.99 9.77 -6.22
N LYS A 73 4.31 10.03 -7.48
CA LYS A 73 3.48 9.55 -8.57
C LYS A 73 3.81 8.15 -9.03
N LEU A 74 4.86 7.55 -8.50
CA LEU A 74 5.22 6.19 -8.86
C LEU A 74 4.25 5.21 -8.23
N HIS A 75 4.03 4.09 -8.92
CA HIS A 75 3.21 3.04 -8.34
C HIS A 75 3.92 2.40 -7.16
N LEU A 76 3.15 2.06 -6.15
CA LEU A 76 3.71 1.47 -4.94
C LEU A 76 4.26 0.08 -5.21
N THR A 77 3.59 -0.69 -6.06
CA THR A 77 3.98 -2.05 -6.35
C THR A 77 4.02 -2.30 -7.85
N LYS A 78 4.70 -3.37 -8.23
CA LYS A 78 4.68 -3.93 -9.57
C LYS A 78 4.27 -5.39 -9.45
N PRO A 79 3.22 -5.80 -10.10
CA PRO A 79 2.31 -4.98 -10.91
C PRO A 79 1.47 -4.05 -10.03
N PRO A 80 0.95 -2.95 -10.59
CA PRO A 80 0.13 -2.04 -9.79
C PRO A 80 -1.19 -2.69 -9.39
N VAL A 81 -1.66 -2.37 -8.19
CA VAL A 81 -2.91 -2.91 -7.68
C VAL A 81 -3.84 -1.78 -7.32
N ARG A 82 -5.15 -2.07 -7.35
CA ARG A 82 -6.16 -1.07 -7.06
C ARG A 82 -6.34 -0.81 -5.58
N ARG A 83 -5.96 -1.77 -4.76
CA ARG A 83 -6.15 -1.67 -3.32
C ARG A 83 -5.11 -2.55 -2.64
N ILE A 84 -4.57 -2.06 -1.54
CA ILE A 84 -3.66 -2.86 -0.74
C ILE A 84 -3.74 -2.38 0.70
N ASP A 85 -3.64 -3.31 1.63
CA ASP A 85 -3.66 -3.00 3.05
C ASP A 85 -2.22 -2.79 3.53
N LEU A 86 -2.06 -1.87 4.46
CA LEU A 86 -0.77 -1.53 5.04
C LEU A 86 -0.84 -1.85 6.52
N HIS A 87 -0.04 -2.81 6.96
CA HIS A 87 -0.11 -3.36 8.30
C HIS A 87 1.05 -2.85 9.15
N PHE A 88 0.74 -2.25 10.29
CA PHE A 88 1.75 -1.72 11.19
C PHE A 88 2.12 -2.76 12.24
N PRO A 89 3.35 -2.71 12.75
CA PRO A 89 3.81 -3.73 13.69
C PRO A 89 2.94 -3.86 14.94
N LEU A 90 2.30 -2.76 15.37
CA LEU A 90 1.49 -2.81 16.58
C LEU A 90 0.04 -3.21 16.31
N GLY A 91 -0.26 -3.63 15.09
CA GLY A 91 -1.57 -4.17 14.78
C GLY A 91 -2.50 -3.25 14.04
N ALA A 92 -2.18 -1.98 13.92
CA ALA A 92 -3.02 -1.07 13.14
C ALA A 92 -2.91 -1.40 11.67
N GLU A 93 -3.98 -1.12 10.94
CA GLU A 93 -4.00 -1.39 9.51
C GLU A 93 -4.72 -0.26 8.80
N VAL A 94 -4.18 0.20 7.70
CA VAL A 94 -4.84 1.19 6.85
C VAL A 94 -4.87 0.66 5.44
N THR A 95 -5.81 1.15 4.64
CA THR A 95 -5.99 0.68 3.27
C THR A 95 -5.75 1.83 2.31
N ALA A 96 -4.93 1.57 1.29
CA ALA A 96 -4.70 2.52 0.21
C ALA A 96 -5.45 2.04 -1.03
N ARG A 97 -6.07 2.96 -1.76
CA ARG A 97 -6.88 2.63 -2.92
C ARG A 97 -6.65 3.64 -4.04
N ASN A 98 -6.61 3.12 -5.25
CA ASN A 98 -6.57 3.97 -6.45
C ASN A 98 -6.90 3.07 -7.63
N LEU A 99 -7.99 3.36 -8.31
CA LEU A 99 -8.43 2.55 -9.44
C LEU A 99 -7.39 2.50 -10.55
N ARG A 100 -6.51 3.48 -10.61
CA ARG A 100 -5.44 3.53 -11.61
C ARG A 100 -4.14 2.94 -11.10
N GLY A 101 -4.18 2.28 -9.96
CA GLY A 101 -3.01 1.72 -9.33
C GLY A 101 -2.55 2.56 -8.17
N VAL A 102 -2.42 1.93 -6.99
CA VAL A 102 -2.01 2.63 -5.78
C VAL A 102 -0.61 3.19 -6.01
N THR A 103 -0.46 4.50 -5.79
CA THR A 103 0.84 5.17 -5.89
C THR A 103 1.44 5.29 -4.52
N ILE A 104 2.72 5.68 -4.49
CA ILE A 104 3.38 5.97 -3.22
C ILE A 104 2.59 7.04 -2.47
N LYS A 105 2.15 8.08 -3.17
CA LYS A 105 1.37 9.14 -2.52
C LYS A 105 0.10 8.59 -1.87
N ASP A 106 -0.60 7.69 -2.57
CA ASP A 106 -1.82 7.10 -2.01
C ASP A 106 -1.55 6.38 -0.71
N ALA A 107 -0.45 5.65 -0.65
CA ALA A 107 -0.08 4.92 0.56
C ALA A 107 0.25 5.90 1.70
N LEU A 108 1.07 6.90 1.40
CA LEU A 108 1.45 7.86 2.43
C LEU A 108 0.26 8.67 2.91
N ASP A 109 -0.65 9.04 2.00
CA ASP A 109 -1.85 9.77 2.39
C ASP A 109 -2.74 8.92 3.29
N ALA A 110 -2.86 7.63 3.01
CA ALA A 110 -3.66 6.75 3.85
C ALA A 110 -3.09 6.67 5.26
N ILE A 111 -1.77 6.56 5.36
CA ILE A 111 -1.10 6.52 6.65
C ILE A 111 -1.26 7.86 7.37
N HIS A 112 -1.08 8.95 6.63
CA HIS A 112 -1.19 10.28 7.23
C HIS A 112 -2.58 10.50 7.82
N ARG A 113 -3.62 10.07 7.14
CA ARG A 113 -4.97 10.23 7.68
C ARG A 113 -5.13 9.54 9.03
N ALA A 114 -4.43 8.44 9.23
CA ALA A 114 -4.52 7.70 10.49
C ALA A 114 -3.70 8.35 11.60
N TYR A 115 -2.62 9.06 11.26
CA TYR A 115 -1.68 9.51 12.28
C TYR A 115 -1.53 11.02 12.37
N LYS A 116 -2.23 11.79 11.54
CA LYS A 116 -2.01 13.24 11.48
C LYS A 116 -2.29 13.96 12.78
N LYS A 117 -3.12 13.38 13.62
CA LYS A 117 -3.46 14.02 14.91
C LYS A 117 -2.53 13.64 16.03
N ARG A 118 -1.58 12.74 15.77
CA ARG A 118 -0.62 12.34 16.77
C ARG A 118 0.55 13.29 16.76
N SER A 119 0.99 13.71 17.93
CA SER A 119 2.18 14.55 18.01
C SER A 119 3.43 13.69 17.91
N ASP A 120 4.57 14.34 17.67
CA ASP A 120 5.82 13.63 17.60
C ASP A 120 6.12 12.89 18.89
N ASP A 121 5.72 13.45 20.02
CA ASP A 121 5.96 12.82 21.31
C ASP A 121 5.24 11.49 21.46
N GLU A 122 4.12 11.35 20.77
CA GLU A 122 3.33 10.13 20.87
C GLU A 122 3.82 9.03 19.97
N LEU A 123 4.75 9.34 19.07
CA LEU A 123 5.22 8.39 18.09
C LEU A 123 6.64 7.96 18.44
N ASP A 124 6.78 6.70 18.83
CA ASP A 124 8.07 6.15 19.18
C ASP A 124 9.01 6.13 17.98
N LYS A 125 8.49 5.72 16.84
CA LYS A 125 9.24 5.65 15.61
C LYS A 125 8.45 6.35 14.54
N PRO A 126 8.63 7.68 14.39
CA PRO A 126 7.75 8.44 13.51
C PRO A 126 8.11 8.38 12.03
N TYR A 127 9.29 7.88 11.67
CA TYR A 127 9.74 7.91 10.28
C TYR A 127 9.46 6.60 9.58
N LEU A 128 9.05 6.69 8.33
CA LEU A 128 8.85 5.51 7.51
C LEU A 128 10.19 4.95 7.08
N ALA A 129 10.43 3.68 7.36
CA ALA A 129 11.62 2.98 6.90
C ALA A 129 11.40 2.27 5.58
N GLY A 130 10.15 1.90 5.29
CA GLY A 130 9.84 1.23 4.04
C GLY A 130 8.66 0.30 4.20
N PHE A 131 8.33 -0.37 3.11
CA PHE A 131 7.29 -1.39 3.10
C PHE A 131 7.90 -2.71 2.69
N GLU A 132 7.32 -3.77 3.20
CA GLU A 132 7.78 -5.11 2.86
C GLU A 132 6.59 -5.97 2.46
N TRP A 133 6.73 -6.71 1.38
CA TRP A 133 5.72 -7.68 0.97
C TRP A 133 6.19 -9.06 1.42
N ASP A 134 5.52 -9.60 2.43
CA ASP A 134 5.84 -10.91 2.98
C ASP A 134 4.69 -11.83 2.66
N LYS A 135 4.81 -12.56 1.56
CA LYS A 135 3.69 -13.38 1.08
C LYS A 135 3.40 -14.54 2.00
N GLU A 136 4.34 -14.91 2.85
CA GLU A 136 4.08 -15.98 3.79
C GLU A 136 3.24 -15.52 4.95
N GLU A 137 3.26 -14.23 5.24
CA GLU A 137 2.37 -13.69 6.23
C GLU A 137 1.01 -13.36 5.62
N SER A 138 1.00 -12.62 4.53
CA SER A 138 -0.22 -12.27 3.84
C SER A 138 0.09 -11.75 2.46
N TRP A 139 -0.57 -12.31 1.45
CA TRP A 139 -0.37 -11.88 0.07
C TRP A 139 -0.94 -10.49 -0.20
N THR A 140 -1.99 -10.11 0.56
CA THR A 140 -2.79 -8.94 0.19
C THR A 140 -2.44 -7.69 0.96
N ARG A 141 -1.33 -7.70 1.71
CA ARG A 141 -0.96 -6.50 2.47
C ARG A 141 0.55 -6.37 2.54
N LEU A 142 0.97 -5.14 2.81
CA LEU A 142 2.39 -4.83 3.04
C LEU A 142 2.62 -4.59 4.51
N VAL A 143 3.79 -4.97 4.99
CA VAL A 143 4.22 -4.65 6.35
C VAL A 143 4.89 -3.28 6.30
N VAL A 144 4.50 -2.40 7.22
CA VAL A 144 5.08 -1.07 7.31
C VAL A 144 6.20 -1.10 8.33
N HIS A 145 7.38 -0.67 7.93
CA HIS A 145 8.52 -0.58 8.83
C HIS A 145 8.77 0.87 9.19
N LEU A 146 8.89 1.13 10.47
CA LEU A 146 9.11 2.48 11.00
C LEU A 146 10.45 2.53 11.72
N GLN A 147 10.98 3.74 11.85
CA GLN A 147 12.24 3.94 12.56
C GLN A 147 12.26 5.30 13.20
N SER A 148 13.20 5.48 14.13
CA SER A 148 13.28 6.71 14.90
C SER A 148 14.03 7.83 14.19
N GLN A 149 14.80 7.49 13.16
CA GLN A 149 15.56 8.46 12.38
C GLN A 149 15.11 8.44 10.93
N PRO A 150 15.24 9.57 10.23
CA PRO A 150 14.79 9.59 8.84
C PRO A 150 15.66 8.71 7.95
N ALA A 151 14.99 8.02 7.03
CA ALA A 151 15.67 7.28 5.97
C ALA A 151 15.74 8.19 4.76
N THR A 152 16.93 8.56 4.37
CA THR A 152 17.11 9.50 3.27
C THR A 152 17.79 8.84 2.10
N SER A 153 17.57 9.41 0.95
CA SER A 153 18.18 8.89 -0.26
C SER A 153 19.66 9.21 -0.35
N VAL A 154 20.11 10.08 0.50
CA VAL A 154 21.50 10.46 0.46
C VAL A 154 22.41 9.36 0.94
N GLY A 155 21.83 8.47 1.68
CA GLY A 155 22.64 7.48 2.37
C GLY A 155 23.52 6.67 1.48
N PHE A 156 23.08 6.36 0.32
CA PHE A 156 23.91 5.49 -0.45
C PHE A 156 25.12 6.19 -1.04
N GLY A 157 25.07 7.47 -1.15
CA GLY A 157 26.19 8.09 -1.74
C GLY A 157 27.34 8.11 -0.85
N GLY A 158 27.25 8.40 0.14
CA GLY A 158 28.40 8.50 0.74
C GLY A 158 28.62 7.63 1.67
N GLY A 159 27.93 7.27 1.82
CA GLY A 159 28.25 6.70 2.66
C GLY A 159 29.00 6.07 2.94
N GLY A 160 28.74 5.62 2.90
CA GLY A 160 29.32 4.86 3.13
C GLY A 160 30.53 5.05 3.34
N ARG A 161 30.99 5.47 2.91
CA ARG A 161 32.18 5.51 2.95
C ARG A 161 32.74 6.19 3.86
N LYS A 162 32.59 6.59 4.29
CA LYS A 162 33.22 7.16 5.11
C LYS A 162 33.17 6.94 6.31
N VAL A 163 32.77 6.59 6.40
CA VAL A 163 32.69 6.32 7.42
C VAL A 163 33.45 5.59 7.99
N ARG A 164 33.92 5.30 7.67
CA ARG A 164 34.48 4.64 8.03
C ARG A 164 35.55 4.95 8.45
N ARG A 165 35.85 5.58 8.34
CA ARG A 165 36.70 5.90 8.59
C ARG A 165 37.03 6.27 9.60
N ASN A 166 36.61 6.39 9.61
CA ASN A 166 36.93 6.64 10.45
C ASN A 166 37.18 6.21 11.28
N ARG A 167 37.27 6.03 11.40
CA ARG A 167 37.59 5.58 12.04
C ARG A 167 38.47 5.22 12.45
N GLU A 168 38.73 5.36 12.16
CA GLU A 168 39.60 5.02 12.26
C GLU A 168 40.40 5.35 12.89
N GLU A 169 40.45 5.87 12.95
CA GLU A 169 41.10 6.23 13.38
C GLU A 169 41.55 6.25 14.41
N GLU A 170 41.43 6.18 14.61
CA GLU A 170 41.78 6.14 15.36
C GLU A 170 42.18 5.91 15.98
#